data_bea0de7bba64fef71627b4307dd170b6
#
_entry.id   bea0de7bba64fef71627b4307dd170b6
#
_cell.length_a   1.000
_cell.length_b   1.000
_cell.length_c   1.000
_cell.angle_alpha   90.00
_cell.angle_beta   90.00
_cell.angle_gamma   90.00
#
_symmetry.space_group_name_H-M   'P 1'
#
loop_
_entity.id
_entity.type
_entity.pdbx_description
1 polymer ?
#
loop_
_entity_poly.entity_id
_entity_poly.type
_entity_poly.pdbx_seq_one_letter_code
_entity_poly.pdbx_strand_id
1 'polypeptide(L)'
;MIVSALAITLLTFASPQSTEWEWVQAHDLTFEGQGWADVDSPFDRLPKTAQGVVRDPVWSLSRDSSGMAVRFVTDSTAIACRWNLRKSTLAMPHMPATGVSGVDLYVRDTEGVWRWLACPRPTKQNMTATLISDLPEGTREYLLYLPL
;
A
#
# COMPACT_ATOMS: atom_id res chain seq x y z
N MET A 1 32.19 -33.29 -51.92
CA MET A 1 31.94 -31.90 -51.56
C MET A 1 30.92 -31.90 -50.43
N ILE A 2 31.42 -31.60 -49.22
CA ILE A 2 30.55 -31.54 -47.99
C ILE A 2 30.27 -30.05 -47.76
N VAL A 3 29.00 -29.64 -47.88
CA VAL A 3 28.56 -28.28 -47.60
C VAL A 3 28.16 -28.24 -46.14
N SER A 4 28.96 -27.57 -45.33
CA SER A 4 28.69 -27.35 -43.90
C SER A 4 27.76 -26.14 -43.76
N ALA A 5 26.54 -26.36 -43.25
CA ALA A 5 25.58 -25.29 -42.95
C ALA A 5 25.90 -24.71 -41.55
N LEU A 6 26.28 -23.41 -41.49
CA LEU A 6 26.48 -22.68 -40.27
C LEU A 6 25.12 -22.15 -39.78
N ALA A 7 24.60 -22.71 -38.65
CA ALA A 7 23.41 -22.22 -38.01
C ALA A 7 23.78 -21.06 -37.05
N ILE A 8 23.35 -19.82 -37.36
CA ILE A 8 23.47 -18.67 -36.47
C ILE A 8 22.26 -18.62 -35.56
N THR A 9 22.45 -18.93 -34.29
CA THR A 9 21.41 -18.76 -33.26
C THR A 9 21.42 -17.29 -32.81
N LEU A 10 20.39 -16.53 -33.20
CA LEU A 10 20.15 -15.18 -32.68
C LEU A 10 19.58 -15.29 -31.26
N LEU A 11 20.39 -14.95 -30.27
CA LEU A 11 19.91 -14.69 -28.92
C LEU A 11 19.20 -13.31 -28.92
N THR A 12 17.87 -13.31 -28.87
CA THR A 12 17.09 -12.12 -28.62
C THR A 12 17.14 -11.85 -27.10
N PHE A 13 17.88 -10.83 -26.72
CA PHE A 13 17.78 -10.28 -25.38
C PHE A 13 16.42 -9.56 -25.28
N ALA A 14 15.50 -10.10 -24.46
CA ALA A 14 14.32 -9.36 -24.06
C ALA A 14 14.78 -8.13 -23.26
N SER A 15 14.48 -6.94 -23.74
CA SER A 15 14.67 -5.71 -22.96
C SER A 15 13.85 -5.83 -21.68
N PRO A 16 14.36 -5.39 -20.51
CA PRO A 16 13.54 -5.35 -19.33
C PRO A 16 12.33 -4.45 -19.62
N GLN A 17 11.14 -5.03 -19.61
CA GLN A 17 9.89 -4.26 -19.67
C GLN A 17 9.91 -3.35 -18.44
N SER A 18 9.90 -2.04 -18.67
CA SER A 18 9.62 -1.09 -17.60
C SER A 18 8.24 -1.43 -17.05
N THR A 19 8.16 -1.83 -15.80
CA THR A 19 6.88 -2.06 -15.15
C THR A 19 6.16 -0.71 -15.07
N GLU A 20 5.22 -0.49 -15.97
CA GLU A 20 4.36 0.68 -15.93
C GLU A 20 3.29 0.41 -14.89
N TRP A 21 3.30 1.22 -13.79
CA TRP A 21 2.34 1.09 -12.70
C TRP A 21 1.05 1.81 -13.05
N GLU A 22 -0.07 1.10 -12.96
CA GLU A 22 -1.39 1.71 -12.90
C GLU A 22 -1.67 2.13 -11.45
N TRP A 23 -1.88 3.45 -11.23
CA TRP A 23 -2.09 4.02 -9.90
C TRP A 23 -3.56 4.32 -9.66
N VAL A 24 -4.12 3.70 -8.63
CA VAL A 24 -5.49 3.92 -8.15
C VAL A 24 -5.42 4.67 -6.82
N GLN A 25 -6.29 5.67 -6.64
CA GLN A 25 -6.38 6.41 -5.38
C GLN A 25 -7.07 5.55 -4.32
N ALA A 26 -6.54 5.57 -3.10
CA ALA A 26 -7.08 4.76 -2.00
C ALA A 26 -8.57 5.06 -1.71
N HIS A 27 -9.00 6.32 -1.86
CA HIS A 27 -10.39 6.73 -1.62
C HIS A 27 -11.37 6.30 -2.72
N ASP A 28 -10.89 5.84 -3.88
CA ASP A 28 -11.71 5.25 -4.95
C ASP A 28 -11.96 3.75 -4.73
N LEU A 29 -11.30 3.16 -3.72
CA LEU A 29 -11.43 1.76 -3.33
C LEU A 29 -12.36 1.60 -2.12
N THR A 30 -12.62 0.37 -1.70
CA THR A 30 -13.43 0.12 -0.49
C THR A 30 -12.64 0.50 0.75
N PHE A 31 -13.11 1.53 1.46
CA PHE A 31 -12.48 2.08 2.65
C PHE A 31 -13.14 1.52 3.91
N GLU A 32 -12.35 1.01 4.85
CA GLU A 32 -12.82 0.41 6.10
C GLU A 32 -12.23 1.14 7.32
N GLY A 33 -12.94 1.07 8.44
CA GLY A 33 -12.49 1.64 9.72
C GLY A 33 -12.73 3.15 9.87
N GLN A 34 -13.30 3.83 8.87
CA GLN A 34 -13.70 5.22 8.98
C GLN A 34 -15.11 5.33 9.55
N GLY A 35 -15.25 5.98 10.70
CA GLY A 35 -16.54 6.11 11.37
C GLY A 35 -17.43 7.25 10.86
N TRP A 36 -16.87 8.20 10.10
CA TRP A 36 -17.55 9.44 9.68
C TRP A 36 -17.22 9.75 8.23
N ALA A 37 -18.23 10.13 7.44
CA ALA A 37 -18.06 10.57 6.07
C ALA A 37 -17.74 12.08 5.95
N ASP A 38 -18.21 12.90 6.92
CA ASP A 38 -18.00 14.35 6.96
C ASP A 38 -16.69 14.69 7.66
N VAL A 39 -15.57 14.33 7.07
CA VAL A 39 -14.21 14.58 7.55
C VAL A 39 -13.57 15.76 6.83
N ASP A 40 -12.54 16.38 7.42
CA ASP A 40 -11.78 17.46 6.80
C ASP A 40 -10.75 16.95 5.78
N SER A 41 -10.15 15.79 6.07
CA SER A 41 -9.24 15.08 5.17
C SER A 41 -9.68 13.61 5.03
N PRO A 42 -9.49 12.96 3.87
CA PRO A 42 -9.98 11.61 3.60
C PRO A 42 -9.60 10.54 4.63
N PHE A 43 -8.53 10.77 5.37
CA PHE A 43 -8.00 9.82 6.35
C PHE A 43 -8.19 10.26 7.80
N ASP A 44 -9.02 11.27 8.05
CA ASP A 44 -9.36 11.72 9.40
C ASP A 44 -10.38 10.78 10.05
N ARG A 45 -10.24 10.58 11.37
CA ARG A 45 -11.11 9.68 12.16
C ARG A 45 -12.32 10.38 12.78
N LEU A 46 -12.26 11.70 12.95
CA LEU A 46 -13.37 12.50 13.48
C LEU A 46 -13.98 13.39 12.40
N PRO A 47 -15.27 13.71 12.49
CA PRO A 47 -15.91 14.66 11.58
C PRO A 47 -15.30 16.04 11.74
N LYS A 48 -15.32 16.86 10.69
CA LYS A 48 -14.77 18.23 10.71
C LYS A 48 -15.43 19.12 11.79
N THR A 49 -16.68 18.83 12.16
CA THR A 49 -17.42 19.54 13.22
C THR A 49 -16.83 19.32 14.62
N ALA A 50 -15.96 18.32 14.81
CA ALA A 50 -15.26 18.10 16.07
C ALA A 50 -14.13 19.10 16.32
N GLN A 51 -13.65 19.79 15.28
CA GLN A 51 -12.61 20.81 15.40
C GLN A 51 -13.10 21.98 16.28
N GLY A 52 -12.31 22.34 17.29
CA GLY A 52 -12.67 23.37 18.25
C GLY A 52 -13.72 22.94 19.30
N VAL A 53 -14.30 21.75 19.18
CA VAL A 53 -15.21 21.15 20.17
C VAL A 53 -14.45 20.17 21.07
N VAL A 54 -13.65 19.27 20.47
CA VAL A 54 -12.78 18.37 21.24
C VAL A 54 -11.47 19.09 21.60
N ARG A 55 -10.78 18.58 22.62
CA ARG A 55 -9.47 19.13 23.03
C ARG A 55 -8.46 19.02 21.87
N ASP A 56 -7.55 20.00 21.74
CA ASP A 56 -6.56 20.06 20.66
C ASP A 56 -5.75 18.76 20.47
N PRO A 57 -5.26 18.07 21.54
CA PRO A 57 -4.57 16.79 21.35
C PRO A 57 -5.46 15.70 20.74
N VAL A 58 -6.75 15.67 21.08
CA VAL A 58 -7.72 14.72 20.51
C VAL A 58 -7.93 15.01 19.03
N TRP A 59 -8.13 16.29 18.67
CA TRP A 59 -8.22 16.72 17.28
C TRP A 59 -6.95 16.37 16.50
N SER A 60 -5.78 16.69 17.04
CA SER A 60 -4.50 16.39 16.36
C SER A 60 -4.31 14.89 16.11
N LEU A 61 -4.63 14.03 17.08
CA LEU A 61 -4.53 12.59 16.95
C LEU A 61 -5.61 11.98 16.04
N SER A 62 -6.77 12.61 15.95
CA SER A 62 -7.85 12.13 15.05
C SER A 62 -7.48 12.26 13.55
N ARG A 63 -6.47 13.04 13.24
CA ARG A 63 -5.95 13.25 11.89
C ARG A 63 -4.96 12.16 11.44
N ASP A 64 -4.66 11.21 12.30
CA ASP A 64 -3.86 10.02 11.98
C ASP A 64 -4.81 8.88 11.57
N SER A 65 -4.42 8.05 10.60
CA SER A 65 -5.28 7.04 9.94
C SER A 65 -5.40 5.71 10.68
N SER A 66 -5.03 5.68 11.96
CA SER A 66 -5.02 4.46 12.79
C SER A 66 -6.33 3.67 12.72
N GLY A 67 -6.24 2.41 12.38
CA GLY A 67 -7.39 1.50 12.29
C GLY A 67 -8.14 1.54 10.97
N MET A 68 -7.73 2.41 10.03
CA MET A 68 -8.28 2.43 8.68
C MET A 68 -7.55 1.45 7.77
N ALA A 69 -8.27 0.88 6.84
CA ALA A 69 -7.76 -0.01 5.83
C ALA A 69 -8.44 0.21 4.48
N VAL A 70 -7.76 -0.20 3.42
CA VAL A 70 -8.29 -0.18 2.06
C VAL A 70 -8.40 -1.62 1.56
N ARG A 71 -9.60 -2.01 1.13
CA ARG A 71 -9.86 -3.33 0.55
C ARG A 71 -9.97 -3.20 -0.97
N PHE A 72 -9.33 -4.11 -1.69
CA PHE A 72 -9.38 -4.14 -3.15
C PHE A 72 -9.20 -5.57 -3.69
N VAL A 73 -9.60 -5.75 -4.93
CA VAL A 73 -9.44 -7.00 -5.67
C VAL A 73 -8.65 -6.72 -6.94
N THR A 74 -7.64 -7.53 -7.22
CA THR A 74 -6.84 -7.40 -8.44
C THR A 74 -6.27 -8.75 -8.87
N ASP A 75 -5.96 -8.89 -10.15
CA ASP A 75 -5.20 -9.97 -10.77
C ASP A 75 -3.74 -9.60 -11.04
N SER A 76 -3.32 -8.41 -10.62
CA SER A 76 -1.94 -7.93 -10.79
C SER A 76 -0.92 -8.87 -10.16
N THR A 77 0.19 -9.09 -10.87
CA THR A 77 1.31 -9.92 -10.41
C THR A 77 2.28 -9.15 -9.49
N ALA A 78 2.07 -7.84 -9.33
CA ALA A 78 2.84 -6.98 -8.42
C ALA A 78 1.94 -5.89 -7.84
N ILE A 79 2.22 -5.48 -6.61
CA ILE A 79 1.51 -4.41 -5.90
C ILE A 79 2.54 -3.43 -5.34
N ALA A 80 2.32 -2.15 -5.58
CA ALA A 80 3.10 -1.06 -5.00
C ALA A 80 2.17 -0.07 -4.28
N CYS A 81 2.73 0.66 -3.32
CA CYS A 81 2.02 1.72 -2.61
C CYS A 81 2.83 3.01 -2.61
N ARG A 82 2.12 4.15 -2.75
CA ARG A 82 2.64 5.49 -2.45
C ARG A 82 1.84 6.09 -1.29
N TRP A 83 2.53 6.64 -0.30
CA TRP A 83 1.86 7.35 0.80
C TRP A 83 2.70 8.50 1.32
N ASN A 84 2.01 9.50 1.83
CA ASN A 84 2.61 10.70 2.40
C ASN A 84 2.21 10.79 3.87
N LEU A 85 3.20 10.88 4.75
CA LEU A 85 2.99 11.00 6.17
C LEU A 85 2.84 12.48 6.57
N ARG A 86 1.89 12.76 7.46
CA ARG A 86 1.71 14.11 8.01
C ARG A 86 2.90 14.56 8.86
N LYS A 87 3.51 13.61 9.58
CA LYS A 87 4.60 13.88 10.54
C LYS A 87 5.93 13.41 9.95
N SER A 88 6.99 14.15 10.23
CA SER A 88 8.36 13.76 9.86
C SER A 88 8.96 12.71 10.79
N THR A 89 8.39 12.56 12.00
CA THR A 89 8.79 11.53 12.98
C THR A 89 8.22 10.19 12.54
N LEU A 90 9.07 9.30 12.05
CA LEU A 90 8.65 8.02 11.45
C LEU A 90 8.50 6.89 12.48
N ALA A 91 9.06 7.03 13.66
CA ALA A 91 9.05 6.03 14.73
C ALA A 91 8.77 6.69 16.08
N MET A 92 8.35 5.91 17.05
CA MET A 92 8.20 6.33 18.44
C MET A 92 9.20 5.57 19.32
N PRO A 93 9.52 6.05 20.55
CA PRO A 93 10.47 5.36 21.42
C PRO A 93 10.14 3.90 21.72
N HIS A 94 8.85 3.55 21.66
CA HIS A 94 8.32 2.22 21.96
C HIS A 94 7.77 1.49 20.72
N MET A 95 7.84 2.10 19.52
CA MET A 95 7.28 1.53 18.30
C MET A 95 8.15 1.84 17.06
N PRO A 96 8.58 0.82 16.29
CA PRO A 96 9.40 1.02 15.10
C PRO A 96 8.64 1.75 13.98
N ALA A 97 9.40 2.25 13.00
CA ALA A 97 8.84 2.97 11.86
C ALA A 97 7.82 2.14 11.05
N THR A 98 7.97 0.83 10.99
CA THR A 98 7.00 -0.07 10.36
C THR A 98 5.64 -0.01 11.04
N GLY A 99 5.60 0.03 12.37
CA GLY A 99 4.36 0.09 13.14
C GLY A 99 3.74 1.48 13.22
N VAL A 100 4.55 2.56 13.12
CA VAL A 100 4.04 3.95 13.21
C VAL A 100 3.66 4.49 11.83
N SER A 101 4.50 4.25 10.83
CA SER A 101 4.47 4.97 9.55
C SER A 101 4.40 4.04 8.34
N GLY A 102 4.42 2.72 8.57
CA GLY A 102 4.32 1.69 7.54
C GLY A 102 2.88 1.45 7.10
N VAL A 103 2.76 0.72 6.02
CA VAL A 103 1.51 0.13 5.54
C VAL A 103 1.65 -1.39 5.61
N ASP A 104 0.60 -2.09 6.01
CA ASP A 104 0.59 -3.55 6.10
C ASP A 104 -0.33 -4.15 5.06
N LEU A 105 0.23 -4.93 4.13
CA LEU A 105 -0.53 -5.64 3.10
C LEU A 105 -0.85 -7.05 3.52
N TYR A 106 -2.11 -7.42 3.40
CA TYR A 106 -2.64 -8.77 3.57
C TYR A 106 -3.32 -9.25 2.30
N VAL A 107 -3.31 -10.57 2.09
CA VAL A 107 -4.09 -11.25 1.04
C VAL A 107 -5.08 -12.21 1.71
N ARG A 108 -6.23 -12.37 1.11
CA ARG A 108 -7.19 -13.40 1.52
C ARG A 108 -6.86 -14.71 0.81
N ASP A 109 -6.61 -15.77 1.56
CA ASP A 109 -6.32 -17.09 1.02
C ASP A 109 -7.60 -17.83 0.57
N THR A 110 -7.44 -19.00 -0.02
CA THR A 110 -8.55 -19.84 -0.52
C THR A 110 -9.47 -20.36 0.58
N GLU A 111 -9.03 -20.32 1.83
CA GLU A 111 -9.83 -20.68 3.01
C GLU A 111 -10.57 -19.49 3.61
N GLY A 112 -10.39 -18.29 3.00
CA GLY A 112 -10.99 -17.04 3.45
C GLY A 112 -10.23 -16.36 4.59
N VAL A 113 -9.02 -16.82 4.91
CA VAL A 113 -8.20 -16.29 5.99
C VAL A 113 -7.25 -15.21 5.48
N TRP A 114 -7.13 -14.10 6.22
CA TRP A 114 -6.17 -13.04 5.91
C TRP A 114 -4.74 -13.47 6.26
N ARG A 115 -3.84 -13.42 5.27
CA ARG A 115 -2.42 -13.72 5.42
C ARG A 115 -1.60 -12.45 5.19
N TRP A 116 -0.73 -12.12 6.12
CA TRP A 116 0.20 -11.02 5.98
C TRP A 116 1.18 -11.26 4.83
N LEU A 117 1.45 -10.23 4.03
CA LEU A 117 2.38 -10.28 2.91
C LEU A 117 3.59 -9.38 3.10
N ALA A 118 3.37 -8.10 3.43
CA ALA A 118 4.45 -7.13 3.41
C ALA A 118 4.16 -5.92 4.32
N CYS A 119 5.23 -5.38 4.89
CA CYS A 119 5.26 -4.08 5.55
C CYS A 119 6.61 -3.40 5.24
N PRO A 120 6.70 -2.52 4.24
CA PRO A 120 7.93 -1.84 3.92
C PRO A 120 8.30 -0.84 5.02
N ARG A 121 9.59 -0.79 5.38
CA ARG A 121 10.08 0.15 6.39
C ARG A 121 10.13 1.57 5.83
N PRO A 122 9.38 2.53 6.39
CA PRO A 122 9.49 3.93 6.01
C PRO A 122 10.85 4.52 6.35
N THR A 123 11.41 5.30 5.41
CA THR A 123 12.70 5.98 5.55
C THR A 123 12.60 7.49 5.35
N LYS A 124 11.45 7.97 4.89
CA LYS A 124 11.14 9.39 4.65
C LYS A 124 9.64 9.62 4.70
N GLN A 125 9.21 10.86 4.73
CA GLN A 125 7.79 11.24 4.79
C GLN A 125 6.99 10.81 3.54
N ASN A 126 7.59 10.97 2.36
CA ASN A 126 6.96 10.62 1.08
C ASN A 126 7.53 9.27 0.63
N MET A 127 6.75 8.22 0.80
CA MET A 127 7.15 6.85 0.47
C MET A 127 6.57 6.39 -0.87
N THR A 128 7.36 5.60 -1.57
CA THR A 128 6.92 4.72 -2.66
C THR A 128 7.65 3.40 -2.46
N ALA A 129 6.93 2.31 -2.41
CA ALA A 129 7.50 0.98 -2.23
C ALA A 129 6.72 -0.07 -3.02
N THR A 130 7.44 -1.00 -3.65
CA THR A 130 6.85 -2.26 -4.09
C THR A 130 6.60 -3.11 -2.85
N LEU A 131 5.35 -3.51 -2.63
CA LEU A 131 4.96 -4.33 -1.49
C LEU A 131 5.21 -5.80 -1.78
N ILE A 132 4.88 -6.24 -2.99
CA ILE A 132 5.10 -7.60 -3.46
C ILE A 132 5.24 -7.61 -4.98
N SER A 133 6.00 -8.58 -5.50
CA SER A 133 6.16 -8.88 -6.93
C SER A 133 6.11 -10.39 -7.16
N ASP A 134 6.07 -10.77 -8.42
CA ASP A 134 6.13 -12.17 -8.86
C ASP A 134 4.98 -13.04 -8.28
N LEU A 135 3.83 -12.41 -8.04
CA LEU A 135 2.63 -13.14 -7.68
C LEU A 135 2.19 -14.03 -8.86
N PRO A 136 1.73 -15.26 -8.59
CA PRO A 136 1.08 -16.08 -9.60
C PRO A 136 -0.13 -15.36 -10.21
N GLU A 137 -0.45 -15.65 -11.47
CA GLU A 137 -1.67 -15.15 -12.10
C GLU A 137 -2.93 -15.55 -11.31
N GLY A 138 -3.95 -14.71 -11.37
CA GLY A 138 -5.25 -14.93 -10.74
C GLY A 138 -5.71 -13.81 -9.82
N THR A 139 -7.00 -13.63 -9.78
CA THR A 139 -7.68 -12.60 -9.00
C THR A 139 -7.63 -12.93 -7.51
N ARG A 140 -7.26 -11.94 -6.67
CA ARG A 140 -7.19 -12.06 -5.21
C ARG A 140 -7.74 -10.82 -4.53
N GLU A 141 -8.24 -11.00 -3.33
CA GLU A 141 -8.68 -9.93 -2.45
C GLU A 141 -7.55 -9.55 -1.49
N TYR A 142 -7.34 -8.24 -1.35
CA TYR A 142 -6.28 -7.66 -0.53
C TYR A 142 -6.86 -6.67 0.48
N LEU A 143 -6.15 -6.52 1.60
CA LEU A 143 -6.43 -5.53 2.64
C LEU A 143 -5.12 -4.80 2.95
N LEU A 144 -5.11 -3.49 2.81
CA LEU A 144 -3.97 -2.62 3.11
C LEU A 144 -4.30 -1.74 4.31
N TYR A 145 -3.70 -2.03 5.46
CA TYR A 145 -3.79 -1.16 6.64
C TYR A 145 -2.95 0.09 6.45
N LEU A 146 -3.51 1.21 6.85
CA LEU A 146 -2.88 2.53 6.76
C LEU A 146 -2.01 2.82 7.99
N PRO A 147 -1.06 3.79 7.90
CA PRO A 147 -0.22 4.21 9.02
C PRO A 147 -1.01 4.70 10.23
N LEU A 148 -0.32 4.68 11.40
CA LEU A 148 -0.77 5.37 12.62
C LEU A 148 -0.90 6.86 12.41
#